data_0a9d175a6fc6eb84b57ad3e76bc37ad4
#
_entry.id   0a9d175a6fc6eb84b57ad3e76bc37ad4
#
_cell.length_a   1.000
_cell.length_b   1.000
_cell.length_c   1.000
_cell.angle_alpha   90.00
_cell.angle_beta   90.00
_cell.angle_gamma   90.00
#
_symmetry.space_group_name_H-M   'P 1'
#
loop_
_entity.id
_entity.type
_entity.pdbx_description
1 polymer ?
#
loop_
_entity_poly.entity_id
_entity_poly.type
_entity_poly.pdbx_seq_one_letter_code
_entity_poly.pdbx_strand_id
1 'polypeptide(L)'
;MTVLLVLAGSSAMATPPGGQPHRGHPVHVVIGDSLPAGQQSVPPAVDFPTTAARWKASGFVAQYHRVLRHELDCSPGRPHHHRGPGRSCHALELVNLSRTGIPGVAAGVTTATVLQPGDQLDQAVALIEARNGNRSPRDDVEVVTVSVGGNDLYGPAVAACVPPTGSCVPALDATFTAFEDRYDQILARLRESAGPGTVILAMTYYNPLPFCDLGAGNPDTARVLGDFILEGGDIGLGAMPLGFNDRLRQVADRYGAVVVDTFGTLGAGDFVGGADCVHPDGDGHRALAGVFARTFPR
;
A
#
# COMPACT_ATOMS: atom_id res chain seq x y z
N MET A 1 17.84 -3.80 -50.28
CA MET A 1 16.56 -4.27 -49.71
C MET A 1 16.89 -5.34 -48.67
N THR A 2 17.05 -4.91 -47.42
CA THR A 2 17.46 -5.81 -46.32
C THR A 2 16.20 -6.09 -45.51
N VAL A 3 15.75 -7.34 -45.53
CA VAL A 3 14.58 -7.80 -44.76
C VAL A 3 15.04 -8.07 -43.32
N LEU A 4 14.53 -7.30 -42.39
CA LEU A 4 14.74 -7.51 -40.95
C LEU A 4 13.73 -8.53 -40.46
N LEU A 5 14.19 -9.74 -40.13
CA LEU A 5 13.39 -10.79 -39.53
C LEU A 5 13.24 -10.48 -38.03
N VAL A 6 12.07 -10.03 -37.60
CA VAL A 6 11.72 -9.89 -36.20
C VAL A 6 11.34 -11.26 -35.65
N LEU A 7 12.21 -11.89 -34.89
CA LEU A 7 11.89 -13.10 -34.13
C LEU A 7 11.03 -12.70 -32.92
N ALA A 8 9.75 -12.99 -32.98
CA ALA A 8 8.84 -12.93 -31.84
C ALA A 8 9.23 -14.05 -30.86
N GLY A 9 9.96 -13.68 -29.82
CA GLY A 9 10.24 -14.56 -28.71
C GLY A 9 8.97 -14.80 -27.88
N SER A 10 8.34 -15.96 -28.03
CA SER A 10 7.30 -16.42 -27.13
C SER A 10 7.93 -16.67 -25.75
N SER A 11 7.67 -15.78 -24.82
CA SER A 11 7.97 -16.02 -23.40
C SER A 11 7.05 -17.14 -22.91
N ALA A 12 7.59 -18.35 -22.81
CA ALA A 12 6.92 -19.45 -22.16
C ALA A 12 6.69 -19.03 -20.70
N MET A 13 5.42 -18.89 -20.30
CA MET A 13 5.03 -18.78 -18.90
C MET A 13 5.56 -20.03 -18.19
N ALA A 14 6.48 -19.84 -17.26
CA ALA A 14 6.93 -20.91 -16.41
C ALA A 14 5.71 -21.42 -15.62
N THR A 15 5.32 -22.66 -15.87
CA THR A 15 4.34 -23.37 -15.06
C THR A 15 4.88 -23.37 -13.61
N PRO A 16 4.11 -22.92 -12.61
CA PRO A 16 4.57 -22.99 -11.24
C PRO A 16 4.87 -24.46 -10.89
N PRO A 17 5.96 -24.73 -10.15
CA PRO A 17 6.33 -26.08 -9.78
C PRO A 17 5.16 -26.74 -9.04
N GLY A 18 4.86 -27.97 -9.43
CA GLY A 18 3.72 -28.77 -9.00
C GLY A 18 3.42 -28.65 -7.51
N GLY A 19 2.21 -28.16 -7.20
CA GLY A 19 1.78 -27.77 -5.89
C GLY A 19 1.85 -28.90 -4.89
N GLN A 20 2.57 -28.68 -3.81
CA GLN A 20 2.25 -29.32 -2.55
C GLN A 20 0.79 -28.96 -2.22
N PRO A 21 -0.03 -29.90 -1.69
CA PRO A 21 -1.37 -29.55 -1.25
C PRO A 21 -1.25 -28.41 -0.25
N HIS A 22 -1.73 -27.23 -0.63
CA HIS A 22 -1.73 -26.05 0.24
C HIS A 22 -2.43 -26.46 1.52
N ARG A 23 -1.71 -26.46 2.62
CA ARG A 23 -2.30 -26.64 3.95
C ARG A 23 -3.23 -25.46 4.12
N GLY A 24 -4.56 -25.66 4.02
CA GLY A 24 -5.56 -24.60 4.01
C GLY A 24 -5.41 -23.64 5.17
N HIS A 25 -4.71 -22.54 4.94
CA HIS A 25 -4.57 -21.44 5.89
C HIS A 25 -5.15 -20.20 5.24
N PRO A 26 -5.88 -19.35 5.98
CA PRO A 26 -6.34 -18.07 5.48
C PRO A 26 -5.17 -17.20 5.07
N VAL A 27 -5.42 -16.27 4.14
CA VAL A 27 -4.37 -15.47 3.51
C VAL A 27 -4.60 -13.98 3.77
N HIS A 28 -3.51 -13.28 4.07
CA HIS A 28 -3.40 -11.83 4.03
C HIS A 28 -2.60 -11.43 2.79
N VAL A 29 -3.26 -10.79 1.81
CA VAL A 29 -2.64 -10.28 0.58
C VAL A 29 -2.31 -8.81 0.74
N VAL A 30 -1.16 -8.38 0.23
CA VAL A 30 -0.73 -6.98 0.27
C VAL A 30 -0.27 -6.54 -1.10
N ILE A 31 -0.82 -5.42 -1.59
CA ILE A 31 -0.35 -4.73 -2.78
C ILE A 31 0.06 -3.30 -2.42
N GLY A 32 1.02 -2.76 -3.14
CA GLY A 32 1.43 -1.37 -2.93
C GLY A 32 2.88 -1.06 -3.31
N ASP A 33 3.32 0.06 -2.80
CA ASP A 33 4.61 0.69 -3.12
C ASP A 33 5.71 0.38 -2.07
N SER A 34 6.60 1.32 -1.86
CA SER A 34 7.72 1.22 -0.91
C SER A 34 7.28 1.13 0.56
N LEU A 35 6.14 1.74 0.91
CA LEU A 35 5.65 1.74 2.29
C LEU A 35 5.26 0.33 2.76
N PRO A 36 4.37 -0.41 2.10
CA PRO A 36 4.06 -1.79 2.48
C PRO A 36 5.20 -2.77 2.17
N ALA A 37 6.15 -2.40 1.28
CA ALA A 37 7.41 -3.12 1.12
C ALA A 37 8.36 -2.90 2.32
N GLY A 38 8.02 -2.03 3.25
CA GLY A 38 8.76 -1.80 4.50
C GLY A 38 10.03 -0.98 4.33
N GLN A 39 10.16 -0.21 3.24
CA GLN A 39 11.37 0.57 2.95
C GLN A 39 11.78 1.39 4.17
N GLN A 40 13.08 1.32 4.51
CA GLN A 40 13.72 2.01 5.64
C GLN A 40 13.32 1.53 7.05
N SER A 41 12.49 0.49 7.17
CA SER A 41 12.13 -0.07 8.50
C SER A 41 13.32 -0.57 9.32
N VAL A 42 14.43 -0.87 8.66
CA VAL A 42 15.74 -1.19 9.24
C VAL A 42 16.85 -0.65 8.33
N PRO A 43 18.06 -0.41 8.84
CA PRO A 43 19.19 0.01 8.01
C PRO A 43 19.42 -0.93 6.83
N PRO A 44 19.79 -0.39 5.65
CA PRO A 44 20.04 -1.21 4.46
C PRO A 44 21.21 -2.19 4.67
N ALA A 45 21.15 -3.31 3.99
CA ALA A 45 22.24 -4.28 3.91
C ALA A 45 23.24 -3.90 2.79
N VAL A 46 24.28 -4.73 2.60
CA VAL A 46 25.30 -4.49 1.58
C VAL A 46 24.75 -4.56 0.16
N ASP A 47 23.76 -5.41 -0.08
CA ASP A 47 23.12 -5.57 -1.39
C ASP A 47 21.62 -5.30 -1.32
N PHE A 48 21.05 -4.89 -2.47
CA PHE A 48 19.65 -4.50 -2.55
C PHE A 48 18.67 -5.67 -2.34
N PRO A 49 18.85 -6.86 -2.91
CA PRO A 49 17.94 -7.98 -2.64
C PRO A 49 17.82 -8.33 -1.16
N THR A 50 18.95 -8.37 -0.44
CA THR A 50 18.96 -8.60 1.02
C THR A 50 18.29 -7.44 1.76
N THR A 51 18.55 -6.20 1.34
CA THR A 51 17.90 -5.00 1.90
C THR A 51 16.38 -5.08 1.75
N ALA A 52 15.89 -5.35 0.55
CA ALA A 52 14.44 -5.44 0.28
C ALA A 52 13.77 -6.56 1.08
N ALA A 53 14.43 -7.72 1.21
CA ALA A 53 13.92 -8.83 2.02
C ALA A 53 13.83 -8.47 3.51
N ARG A 54 14.84 -7.78 4.06
CA ARG A 54 14.86 -7.30 5.45
C ARG A 54 13.77 -6.26 5.70
N TRP A 55 13.58 -5.33 4.79
CA TRP A 55 12.53 -4.32 4.85
C TRP A 55 11.15 -4.97 4.89
N LYS A 56 10.84 -5.89 3.98
CA LYS A 56 9.58 -6.64 3.99
C LYS A 56 9.35 -7.40 5.30
N ALA A 57 10.40 -7.97 5.88
CA ALA A 57 10.29 -8.71 7.14
C ALA A 57 10.13 -7.83 8.38
N SER A 58 10.49 -6.53 8.30
CA SER A 58 10.52 -5.61 9.43
C SER A 58 9.52 -4.46 9.34
N GLY A 59 8.99 -4.16 8.15
CA GLY A 59 8.06 -3.07 7.90
C GLY A 59 6.70 -3.24 8.59
N PHE A 60 5.86 -2.22 8.50
CA PHE A 60 4.57 -2.18 9.19
C PHE A 60 3.66 -3.35 8.82
N VAL A 61 3.69 -3.81 7.57
CA VAL A 61 2.90 -4.97 7.12
C VAL A 61 3.27 -6.23 7.92
N ALA A 62 4.57 -6.54 8.03
CA ALA A 62 5.00 -7.71 8.78
C ALA A 62 4.69 -7.59 10.28
N GLN A 63 4.77 -6.39 10.84
CA GLN A 63 4.42 -6.11 12.23
C GLN A 63 2.92 -6.27 12.47
N TYR A 64 2.09 -5.64 11.63
CA TYR A 64 0.63 -5.76 11.68
C TYR A 64 0.16 -7.20 11.43
N HIS A 65 0.76 -7.91 10.46
CA HIS A 65 0.43 -9.30 10.19
C HIS A 65 0.61 -10.21 11.42
N ARG A 66 1.62 -9.96 12.26
CA ARG A 66 1.78 -10.71 13.52
C ARG A 66 0.63 -10.47 14.48
N VAL A 67 0.13 -9.24 14.58
CA VAL A 67 -1.06 -8.90 15.39
C VAL A 67 -2.31 -9.56 14.80
N LEU A 68 -2.49 -9.42 13.48
CA LEU A 68 -3.63 -9.99 12.76
C LEU A 68 -3.73 -11.52 12.91
N ARG A 69 -2.60 -12.21 12.82
CA ARG A 69 -2.52 -13.65 13.09
C ARG A 69 -3.09 -14.00 14.48
N HIS A 70 -2.70 -13.24 15.49
CA HIS A 70 -3.19 -13.45 16.84
C HIS A 70 -4.70 -13.19 16.94
N GLU A 71 -5.19 -12.11 16.34
CA GLU A 71 -6.59 -11.69 16.37
C GLU A 71 -7.52 -12.69 15.64
N LEU A 72 -7.12 -13.14 14.45
CA LEU A 72 -7.93 -14.07 13.65
C LEU A 72 -7.90 -15.51 14.15
N ASP A 73 -6.77 -15.95 14.72
CA ASP A 73 -6.59 -17.33 15.11
C ASP A 73 -6.95 -17.62 16.58
N CYS A 74 -6.80 -16.64 17.47
CA CYS A 74 -6.81 -16.87 18.92
C CYS A 74 -7.93 -16.16 19.68
N SER A 75 -8.75 -15.31 19.05
CA SER A 75 -9.79 -14.57 19.75
C SER A 75 -10.93 -15.50 20.19
N PRO A 76 -11.12 -15.71 21.51
CA PRO A 76 -12.27 -16.45 22.01
C PRO A 76 -13.55 -15.66 21.75
N GLY A 77 -14.49 -16.23 21.02
CA GLY A 77 -15.83 -15.66 20.84
C GLY A 77 -16.23 -15.24 19.43
N ARG A 78 -15.36 -15.26 18.42
CA ARG A 78 -15.83 -15.23 17.03
C ARG A 78 -16.52 -16.56 16.72
N PRO A 79 -17.76 -16.55 16.23
CA PRO A 79 -18.37 -17.76 15.71
C PRO A 79 -17.59 -18.20 14.48
N HIS A 80 -16.63 -19.08 14.69
CA HIS A 80 -15.89 -19.75 13.62
C HIS A 80 -16.83 -20.74 12.95
N HIS A 81 -17.64 -20.27 12.01
CA HIS A 81 -18.66 -21.07 11.34
C HIS A 81 -18.12 -22.35 10.66
N HIS A 82 -16.80 -22.54 10.62
CA HIS A 82 -16.17 -23.67 9.89
C HIS A 82 -14.90 -24.26 10.53
N ARG A 83 -14.56 -23.96 11.80
CA ARG A 83 -13.31 -24.48 12.41
C ARG A 83 -13.58 -25.59 13.43
N GLY A 84 -13.14 -26.81 13.09
CA GLY A 84 -13.11 -27.93 14.04
C GLY A 84 -12.08 -27.72 15.17
N PRO A 85 -12.20 -28.42 16.30
CA PRO A 85 -11.28 -28.34 17.44
C PRO A 85 -9.87 -28.79 17.05
N GLY A 86 -8.84 -28.05 17.45
CA GLY A 86 -7.43 -28.45 17.33
C GLY A 86 -6.53 -27.67 16.38
N ARG A 87 -6.89 -26.44 15.95
CA ARG A 87 -6.02 -25.61 15.10
C ARG A 87 -5.06 -24.76 15.91
N SER A 88 -3.79 -24.77 15.47
CA SER A 88 -2.76 -23.92 16.04
C SER A 88 -2.98 -22.45 15.64
N CYS A 89 -2.78 -21.55 16.57
CA CYS A 89 -2.92 -20.10 16.44
C CYS A 89 -1.92 -19.42 15.48
N HIS A 90 -1.39 -20.08 14.46
CA HIS A 90 -0.26 -19.57 13.68
C HIS A 90 -0.41 -19.70 12.17
N ALA A 91 -1.64 -19.81 11.68
CA ALA A 91 -1.89 -20.32 10.34
C ALA A 91 -2.12 -19.24 9.25
N LEU A 92 -2.25 -17.94 9.58
CA LEU A 92 -2.44 -16.90 8.55
C LEU A 92 -1.19 -16.76 7.68
N GLU A 93 -1.33 -16.96 6.38
CA GLU A 93 -0.27 -16.78 5.38
C GLU A 93 -0.17 -15.30 4.99
N LEU A 94 1.05 -14.76 4.85
CA LEU A 94 1.28 -13.42 4.29
C LEU A 94 1.81 -13.53 2.87
N VAL A 95 1.07 -12.97 1.92
CA VAL A 95 1.51 -12.78 0.53
C VAL A 95 1.69 -11.29 0.27
N ASN A 96 2.90 -10.79 0.46
CA ASN A 96 3.24 -9.40 0.25
C ASN A 96 3.81 -9.18 -1.15
N LEU A 97 2.96 -8.70 -2.08
CA LEU A 97 3.30 -8.40 -3.48
C LEU A 97 3.89 -7.00 -3.66
N SER A 98 3.86 -6.13 -2.64
CA SER A 98 4.38 -4.78 -2.72
C SER A 98 5.86 -4.75 -3.10
N ARG A 99 6.29 -3.65 -3.73
CA ARG A 99 7.67 -3.48 -4.19
C ARG A 99 8.16 -2.08 -3.89
N THR A 100 9.44 -1.98 -3.56
CA THR A 100 10.14 -0.69 -3.48
C THR A 100 10.77 -0.35 -4.84
N GLY A 101 10.90 0.94 -5.13
CA GLY A 101 11.74 1.41 -6.22
C GLY A 101 13.22 1.14 -5.94
N ILE A 102 14.02 1.10 -6.99
CA ILE A 102 15.47 1.01 -6.88
C ILE A 102 16.06 2.36 -7.31
N PRO A 103 16.69 3.13 -6.42
CA PRO A 103 17.28 4.41 -6.78
C PRO A 103 18.18 4.30 -8.02
N GLY A 104 17.91 5.10 -9.04
CA GLY A 104 18.65 5.11 -10.30
C GLY A 104 18.39 3.95 -11.26
N VAL A 105 17.55 2.96 -10.90
CA VAL A 105 17.27 1.75 -11.72
C VAL A 105 15.79 1.60 -12.02
N ALA A 106 14.91 1.76 -11.04
CA ALA A 106 13.47 1.61 -11.21
C ALA A 106 12.71 2.72 -10.47
N ALA A 107 11.76 3.34 -11.14
CA ALA A 107 10.83 4.27 -10.52
C ALA A 107 10.03 3.58 -9.41
N GLY A 108 9.55 4.36 -8.45
CA GLY A 108 8.63 3.87 -7.42
C GLY A 108 7.33 3.34 -8.04
N VAL A 109 6.68 2.43 -7.36
CA VAL A 109 5.39 1.84 -7.79
C VAL A 109 4.28 2.87 -7.63
N THR A 110 3.57 3.15 -8.71
CA THR A 110 2.38 4.02 -8.77
C THR A 110 1.12 3.19 -8.97
N THR A 111 -0.07 3.81 -8.85
CA THR A 111 -1.34 3.17 -9.23
C THR A 111 -1.33 2.70 -10.68
N ALA A 112 -0.73 3.47 -11.59
CA ALA A 112 -0.58 3.07 -12.99
C ALA A 112 0.30 1.82 -13.16
N THR A 113 1.34 1.66 -12.35
CA THR A 113 2.20 0.47 -12.37
C THR A 113 1.44 -0.77 -11.88
N VAL A 114 0.68 -0.62 -10.78
CA VAL A 114 -0.12 -1.72 -10.21
C VAL A 114 -1.16 -2.26 -11.19
N LEU A 115 -1.68 -1.40 -12.06
CA LEU A 115 -2.67 -1.74 -13.10
C LEU A 115 -2.07 -2.37 -14.36
N GLN A 116 -0.76 -2.43 -14.51
CA GLN A 116 -0.14 -3.03 -15.69
C GLN A 116 -0.44 -4.54 -15.77
N PRO A 117 -0.66 -5.09 -16.97
CA PRO A 117 -0.90 -6.51 -17.14
C PRO A 117 0.21 -7.37 -16.50
N GLY A 118 -0.21 -8.36 -15.69
CA GLY A 118 0.70 -9.26 -14.98
C GLY A 118 1.37 -8.65 -13.74
N ASP A 119 1.07 -7.40 -13.40
CA ASP A 119 1.60 -6.75 -12.20
C ASP A 119 0.80 -7.11 -10.93
N GLN A 120 1.01 -6.40 -9.84
CA GLN A 120 0.51 -6.72 -8.50
C GLN A 120 -1.00 -6.96 -8.44
N LEU A 121 -1.82 -6.15 -9.14
CA LEU A 121 -3.26 -6.33 -9.14
C LEU A 121 -3.68 -7.64 -9.79
N ASP A 122 -3.13 -7.98 -10.95
CA ASP A 122 -3.44 -9.23 -11.63
C ASP A 122 -2.99 -10.44 -10.79
N GLN A 123 -1.83 -10.34 -10.12
CA GLN A 123 -1.35 -11.39 -9.22
C GLN A 123 -2.24 -11.54 -7.99
N ALA A 124 -2.69 -10.43 -7.39
CA ALA A 124 -3.61 -10.44 -6.26
C ALA A 124 -4.97 -11.03 -6.62
N VAL A 125 -5.56 -10.58 -7.73
CA VAL A 125 -6.84 -11.10 -8.26
C VAL A 125 -6.76 -12.58 -8.53
N ALA A 126 -5.73 -13.05 -9.25
CA ALA A 126 -5.55 -14.47 -9.54
C ALA A 126 -5.41 -15.33 -8.27
N LEU A 127 -4.71 -14.81 -7.25
CA LEU A 127 -4.58 -15.48 -5.95
C LEU A 127 -5.93 -15.53 -5.22
N ILE A 128 -6.66 -14.43 -5.19
CA ILE A 128 -7.96 -14.32 -4.53
C ILE A 128 -8.94 -15.30 -5.19
N GLU A 129 -9.05 -15.29 -6.51
CA GLU A 129 -9.93 -16.19 -7.27
C GLU A 129 -9.58 -17.67 -7.03
N ALA A 130 -8.29 -18.01 -7.01
CA ALA A 130 -7.83 -19.37 -6.74
C ALA A 130 -8.16 -19.85 -5.31
N ARG A 131 -8.14 -18.95 -4.34
CA ARG A 131 -8.38 -19.26 -2.92
C ARG A 131 -9.87 -19.21 -2.58
N ASN A 132 -10.55 -18.11 -2.88
CA ASN A 132 -11.97 -17.91 -2.56
C ASN A 132 -12.90 -18.70 -3.49
N GLY A 133 -12.47 -19.03 -4.73
CA GLY A 133 -13.24 -19.78 -5.70
C GLY A 133 -13.25 -21.30 -5.50
N ASN A 134 -12.43 -21.82 -4.59
CA ASN A 134 -12.40 -23.25 -4.30
C ASN A 134 -13.47 -23.62 -3.23
N ARG A 135 -13.63 -24.92 -2.93
CA ARG A 135 -14.63 -25.38 -1.94
C ARG A 135 -14.15 -25.35 -0.49
N SER A 136 -12.94 -24.87 -0.24
CA SER A 136 -12.34 -24.85 1.09
C SER A 136 -12.31 -23.45 1.66
N PRO A 137 -13.21 -23.06 2.56
CA PRO A 137 -13.12 -21.75 3.21
C PRO A 137 -11.93 -21.61 4.17
N ARG A 138 -11.06 -22.61 4.20
CA ARG A 138 -9.92 -22.66 5.14
C ARG A 138 -8.71 -21.91 4.64
N ASP A 139 -8.64 -21.65 3.35
CA ASP A 139 -7.56 -20.99 2.65
C ASP A 139 -8.03 -19.73 1.91
N ASP A 140 -9.20 -19.22 2.23
CA ASP A 140 -9.73 -17.98 1.70
C ASP A 140 -8.81 -16.80 2.02
N VAL A 141 -8.83 -15.80 1.15
CA VAL A 141 -8.21 -14.50 1.43
C VAL A 141 -9.12 -13.74 2.38
N GLU A 142 -8.71 -13.63 3.63
CA GLU A 142 -9.50 -12.91 4.64
C GLU A 142 -9.22 -11.40 4.65
N VAL A 143 -7.99 -11.00 4.29
CA VAL A 143 -7.58 -9.59 4.34
C VAL A 143 -6.78 -9.22 3.09
N VAL A 144 -7.11 -8.08 2.51
CA VAL A 144 -6.30 -7.41 1.49
C VAL A 144 -5.88 -6.04 2.01
N THR A 145 -4.60 -5.75 2.02
CA THR A 145 -4.07 -4.42 2.34
C THR A 145 -3.63 -3.71 1.07
N VAL A 146 -4.15 -2.50 0.86
CA VAL A 146 -3.82 -1.63 -0.28
C VAL A 146 -3.14 -0.37 0.24
N SER A 147 -1.88 -0.16 -0.13
CA SER A 147 -1.11 1.04 0.22
C SER A 147 -0.27 1.44 -1.00
N VAL A 148 -0.90 2.19 -1.91
CA VAL A 148 -0.30 2.69 -3.15
C VAL A 148 -0.84 4.08 -3.46
N GLY A 149 0.02 4.96 -3.94
CA GLY A 149 -0.35 6.34 -4.29
C GLY A 149 0.69 7.37 -3.86
N GLY A 150 1.61 7.02 -2.94
CA GLY A 150 2.66 7.93 -2.51
C GLY A 150 3.51 8.45 -3.67
N ASN A 151 3.83 7.60 -4.63
CA ASN A 151 4.57 8.00 -5.84
C ASN A 151 3.71 8.74 -6.87
N ASP A 152 2.39 8.56 -6.85
CA ASP A 152 1.45 9.38 -7.63
C ASP A 152 1.37 10.80 -7.05
N LEU A 153 1.56 10.94 -5.73
CA LEU A 153 1.38 12.18 -4.96
C LEU A 153 2.66 13.02 -4.87
N TYR A 154 3.71 12.49 -4.22
CA TYR A 154 4.82 13.34 -3.74
C TYR A 154 5.62 13.99 -4.86
N GLY A 155 6.00 13.26 -5.89
CA GLY A 155 6.74 13.81 -7.01
C GLY A 155 6.01 14.95 -7.72
N PRO A 156 4.78 14.71 -8.20
CA PRO A 156 3.96 15.75 -8.85
C PRO A 156 3.63 16.93 -7.92
N ALA A 157 3.32 16.66 -6.63
CA ALA A 157 3.00 17.72 -5.67
C ALA A 157 4.19 18.65 -5.41
N VAL A 158 5.39 18.08 -5.20
CA VAL A 158 6.61 18.87 -5.03
C VAL A 158 6.90 19.70 -6.30
N ALA A 159 6.81 19.09 -7.48
CA ALA A 159 7.06 19.76 -8.73
C ALA A 159 6.08 20.94 -9.00
N ALA A 160 4.82 20.78 -8.57
CA ALA A 160 3.78 21.78 -8.82
C ALA A 160 3.73 22.89 -7.74
N CYS A 161 4.06 22.55 -6.49
CA CYS A 161 3.79 23.39 -5.33
C CYS A 161 5.04 23.83 -4.53
N VAL A 162 6.24 23.46 -4.98
CA VAL A 162 7.48 23.90 -4.30
C VAL A 162 8.42 24.60 -5.30
N PRO A 163 8.56 25.94 -5.24
CA PRO A 163 7.82 26.87 -4.38
C PRO A 163 6.34 26.96 -4.77
N PRO A 164 5.43 27.29 -3.82
CA PRO A 164 4.01 27.37 -4.11
C PRO A 164 3.73 28.50 -5.12
N THR A 165 2.99 28.18 -6.16
CA THR A 165 2.60 29.13 -7.23
C THR A 165 1.10 28.98 -7.53
N GLY A 166 0.52 29.93 -8.25
CA GLY A 166 -0.89 29.88 -8.66
C GLY A 166 -1.27 28.68 -9.54
N SER A 167 -0.28 27.93 -10.08
CA SER A 167 -0.51 26.70 -10.83
C SER A 167 -0.58 25.45 -9.94
N CYS A 168 -0.29 25.56 -8.65
CA CYS A 168 -0.25 24.42 -7.72
C CYS A 168 -1.59 23.67 -7.67
N VAL A 169 -2.69 24.38 -7.36
CA VAL A 169 -4.01 23.74 -7.22
C VAL A 169 -4.49 23.06 -8.51
N PRO A 170 -4.48 23.66 -9.69
CA PRO A 170 -4.86 22.98 -10.92
C PRO A 170 -4.02 21.74 -11.25
N ALA A 171 -2.71 21.78 -10.96
CA ALA A 171 -1.83 20.64 -11.19
C ALA A 171 -2.10 19.48 -10.21
N LEU A 172 -2.38 19.81 -8.92
CA LEU A 172 -2.78 18.82 -7.94
C LEU A 172 -4.11 18.19 -8.30
N ASP A 173 -5.10 18.99 -8.69
CA ASP A 173 -6.43 18.49 -9.05
C ASP A 173 -6.38 17.51 -10.22
N ALA A 174 -5.62 17.82 -11.27
CA ALA A 174 -5.38 16.91 -12.39
C ALA A 174 -4.69 15.60 -11.94
N THR A 175 -3.69 15.70 -11.07
CA THR A 175 -2.96 14.56 -10.53
C THR A 175 -3.87 13.67 -9.69
N PHE A 176 -4.68 14.28 -8.81
CA PHE A 176 -5.58 13.55 -7.91
C PHE A 176 -6.75 12.92 -8.67
N THR A 177 -7.28 13.55 -9.70
CA THR A 177 -8.28 12.95 -10.57
C THR A 177 -7.74 11.69 -11.26
N ALA A 178 -6.53 11.77 -11.81
CA ALA A 178 -5.90 10.62 -12.44
C ALA A 178 -5.56 9.50 -11.44
N PHE A 179 -5.23 9.84 -10.19
CA PHE A 179 -5.06 8.86 -9.12
C PHE A 179 -6.39 8.21 -8.76
N GLU A 180 -7.44 9.01 -8.54
CA GLU A 180 -8.78 8.55 -8.17
C GLU A 180 -9.31 7.53 -9.19
N ASP A 181 -9.24 7.84 -10.48
CA ASP A 181 -9.68 6.95 -11.56
C ASP A 181 -8.95 5.60 -11.54
N ARG A 182 -7.66 5.60 -11.26
CA ARG A 182 -6.87 4.36 -11.19
C ARG A 182 -7.11 3.60 -9.89
N TYR A 183 -7.23 4.30 -8.77
CA TYR A 183 -7.48 3.69 -7.46
C TYR A 183 -8.88 3.06 -7.41
N ASP A 184 -9.85 3.69 -8.07
CA ASP A 184 -11.20 3.13 -8.29
C ASP A 184 -11.13 1.78 -9.02
N GLN A 185 -10.39 1.69 -10.13
CA GLN A 185 -10.20 0.44 -10.87
C GLN A 185 -9.53 -0.64 -10.00
N ILE A 186 -8.55 -0.27 -9.17
CA ILE A 186 -7.88 -1.21 -8.27
C ILE A 186 -8.87 -1.78 -7.26
N LEU A 187 -9.61 -0.93 -6.54
CA LEU A 187 -10.55 -1.38 -5.51
C LEU A 187 -11.75 -2.12 -6.10
N ALA A 188 -12.26 -1.69 -7.28
CA ALA A 188 -13.31 -2.39 -8.00
C ALA A 188 -12.94 -3.85 -8.27
N ARG A 189 -11.80 -4.07 -8.89
CA ARG A 189 -11.32 -5.42 -9.25
C ARG A 189 -11.03 -6.29 -8.02
N LEU A 190 -10.45 -5.69 -6.97
CA LEU A 190 -10.23 -6.41 -5.72
C LEU A 190 -11.54 -6.81 -5.06
N ARG A 191 -12.52 -5.92 -4.99
CA ARG A 191 -13.82 -6.21 -4.39
C ARG A 191 -14.62 -7.23 -5.19
N GLU A 192 -14.59 -7.15 -6.52
CA GLU A 192 -15.23 -8.11 -7.40
C GLU A 192 -14.69 -9.53 -7.18
N SER A 193 -13.38 -9.68 -7.15
CA SER A 193 -12.73 -11.00 -6.97
C SER A 193 -12.83 -11.52 -5.52
N ALA A 194 -12.70 -10.64 -4.54
CA ALA A 194 -12.68 -11.02 -3.12
C ALA A 194 -14.06 -11.29 -2.53
N GLY A 195 -15.11 -10.68 -3.10
CA GLY A 195 -16.46 -10.73 -2.52
C GLY A 195 -16.60 -9.95 -1.20
N PRO A 196 -17.79 -9.97 -0.59
CA PRO A 196 -18.08 -9.16 0.59
C PRO A 196 -17.44 -9.66 1.90
N GLY A 197 -17.01 -10.91 1.94
CA GLY A 197 -16.45 -11.53 3.17
C GLY A 197 -15.01 -11.13 3.44
N THR A 198 -14.27 -10.69 2.45
CA THR A 198 -12.87 -10.26 2.59
C THR A 198 -12.79 -8.81 3.06
N VAL A 199 -12.00 -8.55 4.10
CA VAL A 199 -11.71 -7.19 4.55
C VAL A 199 -10.66 -6.55 3.65
N ILE A 200 -11.01 -5.44 2.99
CA ILE A 200 -10.04 -4.62 2.25
C ILE A 200 -9.66 -3.43 3.13
N LEU A 201 -8.38 -3.25 3.39
CA LEU A 201 -7.81 -2.13 4.15
C LEU A 201 -7.16 -1.15 3.18
N ALA A 202 -7.61 0.09 3.17
CA ALA A 202 -7.11 1.17 2.31
C ALA A 202 -6.40 2.22 3.18
N MET A 203 -5.08 2.39 3.00
CA MET A 203 -4.27 3.28 3.83
C MET A 203 -4.27 4.71 3.26
N THR A 204 -4.58 5.72 4.07
CA THR A 204 -4.33 7.14 3.77
C THR A 204 -2.86 7.49 3.95
N TYR A 205 -2.47 8.73 3.63
CA TYR A 205 -1.09 9.18 3.72
C TYR A 205 -0.91 10.21 4.84
N TYR A 206 0.26 10.16 5.47
CA TYR A 206 0.76 11.11 6.46
C TYR A 206 1.52 12.25 5.78
N ASN A 207 1.73 13.36 6.49
CA ASN A 207 2.48 14.52 5.99
C ASN A 207 3.95 14.46 6.44
N PRO A 208 4.91 14.11 5.55
CA PRO A 208 6.33 14.09 5.89
C PRO A 208 7.01 15.46 5.73
N LEU A 209 6.39 16.41 5.03
CA LEU A 209 7.05 17.66 4.60
C LEU A 209 7.65 18.48 5.74
N PRO A 210 7.05 18.58 6.95
CA PRO A 210 7.67 19.32 8.07
C PRO A 210 9.00 18.72 8.53
N PHE A 211 9.24 17.46 8.24
CA PHE A 211 10.40 16.68 8.71
C PHE A 211 11.43 16.43 7.61
N CYS A 212 11.15 16.90 6.41
CA CYS A 212 12.00 16.81 5.22
C CYS A 212 12.95 18.00 5.10
N ASP A 213 14.04 17.81 4.35
CA ASP A 213 14.93 18.93 3.94
C ASP A 213 14.16 20.04 3.23
N LEU A 214 13.08 19.70 2.51
CA LEU A 214 12.16 20.68 1.89
C LEU A 214 11.49 21.60 2.92
N GLY A 215 11.26 21.12 4.13
CA GLY A 215 10.70 21.87 5.25
C GLY A 215 11.75 22.50 6.19
N ALA A 216 13.04 22.17 6.03
CA ALA A 216 14.10 22.56 6.96
C ALA A 216 14.25 24.08 7.14
N GLY A 217 13.89 24.87 6.12
CA GLY A 217 13.89 26.34 6.21
C GLY A 217 12.67 26.92 6.92
N ASN A 218 11.52 26.23 6.85
CA ASN A 218 10.26 26.62 7.50
C ASN A 218 9.32 25.42 7.67
N PRO A 219 9.48 24.62 8.73
CA PRO A 219 8.68 23.42 8.96
C PRO A 219 7.19 23.71 9.15
N ASP A 220 6.81 24.88 9.67
CA ASP A 220 5.39 25.23 9.82
C ASP A 220 4.71 25.50 8.47
N THR A 221 5.39 26.21 7.57
CA THR A 221 4.91 26.40 6.19
C THR A 221 4.83 25.07 5.44
N ALA A 222 5.82 24.20 5.61
CA ALA A 222 5.82 22.86 5.01
C ALA A 222 4.68 22.00 5.57
N ARG A 223 4.36 22.12 6.85
CA ARG A 223 3.22 21.46 7.48
C ARG A 223 1.92 21.92 6.83
N VAL A 224 1.69 23.23 6.76
CA VAL A 224 0.47 23.81 6.19
C VAL A 224 0.30 23.38 4.71
N LEU A 225 1.38 23.41 3.93
CA LEU A 225 1.34 22.95 2.54
C LEU A 225 1.03 21.46 2.41
N GLY A 226 1.68 20.62 3.21
CA GLY A 226 1.46 19.19 3.17
C GLY A 226 0.07 18.78 3.66
N ASP A 227 -0.44 19.42 4.70
CA ASP A 227 -1.80 19.21 5.20
C ASP A 227 -2.83 19.63 4.14
N PHE A 228 -2.61 20.77 3.48
CA PHE A 228 -3.45 21.21 2.35
C PHE A 228 -3.45 20.20 1.19
N ILE A 229 -2.30 19.68 0.80
CA ILE A 229 -2.19 18.68 -0.26
C ILE A 229 -2.97 17.40 0.10
N LEU A 230 -2.88 16.97 1.36
CA LEU A 230 -3.48 15.72 1.81
C LEU A 230 -4.96 15.83 2.15
N GLU A 231 -5.38 16.93 2.81
CA GLU A 231 -6.72 17.09 3.38
C GLU A 231 -7.52 18.22 2.73
N GLY A 232 -6.95 18.94 1.74
CA GLY A 232 -7.63 20.04 1.08
C GLY A 232 -7.70 21.33 1.90
N GLY A 233 -8.62 22.22 1.52
CA GLY A 233 -8.82 23.52 2.18
C GLY A 233 -8.47 24.71 1.29
N ASP A 234 -8.09 25.83 1.92
CA ASP A 234 -7.58 27.04 1.26
C ASP A 234 -6.47 27.66 2.11
N ILE A 235 -5.29 27.76 1.55
CA ILE A 235 -4.11 28.37 2.19
C ILE A 235 -3.64 29.64 1.44
N GLY A 236 -4.51 30.23 0.64
CA GLY A 236 -4.19 31.40 -0.20
C GLY A 236 -3.61 31.05 -1.57
N LEU A 237 -3.61 29.78 -1.96
CA LEU A 237 -3.21 29.30 -3.28
C LEU A 237 -4.41 28.99 -4.19
N GLY A 238 -5.61 29.17 -3.66
CA GLY A 238 -6.89 28.75 -4.22
C GLY A 238 -7.49 27.60 -3.42
N ALA A 239 -8.83 27.48 -3.47
CA ALA A 239 -9.54 26.43 -2.77
C ALA A 239 -9.34 25.06 -3.44
N MET A 240 -9.04 24.06 -2.63
CA MET A 240 -9.02 22.65 -3.01
C MET A 240 -9.98 21.91 -2.05
N PRO A 241 -11.25 21.69 -2.44
CA PRO A 241 -12.28 21.16 -1.55
C PRO A 241 -11.97 19.75 -1.03
N LEU A 242 -11.25 18.96 -1.80
CA LEU A 242 -10.87 17.58 -1.49
C LEU A 242 -9.36 17.42 -1.67
N GLY A 243 -8.68 17.03 -0.60
CA GLY A 243 -7.29 16.63 -0.65
C GLY A 243 -7.11 15.19 -1.17
N PHE A 244 -5.87 14.76 -1.24
CA PHE A 244 -5.52 13.43 -1.71
C PHE A 244 -6.16 12.31 -0.88
N ASN A 245 -6.12 12.44 0.45
CA ASN A 245 -6.71 11.49 1.37
C ASN A 245 -8.24 11.45 1.29
N ASP A 246 -8.88 12.61 1.05
CA ASP A 246 -10.33 12.66 0.90
C ASP A 246 -10.80 11.87 -0.32
N ARG A 247 -10.10 11.99 -1.45
CA ARG A 247 -10.39 11.21 -2.66
C ARG A 247 -10.18 9.71 -2.42
N LEU A 248 -9.11 9.34 -1.72
CA LEU A 248 -8.87 7.96 -1.34
C LEU A 248 -9.99 7.41 -0.44
N ARG A 249 -10.41 8.18 0.58
CA ARG A 249 -11.53 7.80 1.47
C ARG A 249 -12.83 7.61 0.69
N GLN A 250 -13.14 8.51 -0.26
CA GLN A 250 -14.33 8.39 -1.10
C GLN A 250 -14.32 7.14 -1.98
N VAL A 251 -13.17 6.82 -2.59
CA VAL A 251 -13.04 5.58 -3.36
C VAL A 251 -13.17 4.37 -2.44
N ALA A 252 -12.51 4.36 -1.29
CA ALA A 252 -12.58 3.27 -0.33
C ALA A 252 -14.03 2.98 0.11
N ASP A 253 -14.80 4.04 0.39
CA ASP A 253 -16.21 3.93 0.79
C ASP A 253 -17.07 3.27 -0.30
N ARG A 254 -16.88 3.64 -1.58
CA ARG A 254 -17.63 3.05 -2.72
C ARG A 254 -17.52 1.52 -2.77
N TYR A 255 -16.41 0.96 -2.34
CA TYR A 255 -16.14 -0.49 -2.38
C TYR A 255 -16.20 -1.16 -1.01
N GLY A 256 -16.69 -0.47 0.03
CA GLY A 256 -16.74 -0.98 1.39
C GLY A 256 -15.36 -1.39 1.92
N ALA A 257 -14.31 -0.67 1.50
CA ALA A 257 -12.98 -0.84 2.07
C ALA A 257 -12.86 -0.04 3.38
N VAL A 258 -12.19 -0.62 4.36
CA VAL A 258 -11.96 0.02 5.66
C VAL A 258 -10.77 0.97 5.52
N VAL A 259 -11.01 2.25 5.76
CA VAL A 259 -9.94 3.26 5.72
C VAL A 259 -9.05 3.14 6.95
N VAL A 260 -7.77 2.92 6.73
CA VAL A 260 -6.72 3.00 7.76
C VAL A 260 -6.14 4.41 7.71
N ASP A 261 -6.65 5.27 8.58
CA ASP A 261 -6.27 6.68 8.60
C ASP A 261 -4.93 6.88 9.31
N THR A 262 -3.91 7.23 8.54
CA THR A 262 -2.55 7.47 9.02
C THR A 262 -2.19 8.96 9.08
N PHE A 263 -3.09 9.86 8.67
CA PHE A 263 -2.86 11.28 8.76
C PHE A 263 -2.63 11.71 10.22
N GLY A 264 -1.60 12.51 10.45
CA GLY A 264 -1.23 12.97 11.79
C GLY A 264 -0.66 11.90 12.74
N THR A 265 -0.42 10.66 12.26
CA THR A 265 0.09 9.57 13.12
C THR A 265 1.59 9.68 13.37
N LEU A 266 2.37 10.16 12.39
CA LEU A 266 3.82 10.19 12.45
C LEU A 266 4.35 11.58 12.84
N GLY A 267 5.41 11.61 13.65
CA GLY A 267 6.11 12.80 14.12
C GLY A 267 7.58 12.84 13.69
N ALA A 268 8.33 13.84 14.18
CA ALA A 268 9.72 14.09 13.77
C ALA A 268 10.68 12.92 14.01
N GLY A 269 10.40 12.07 15.02
CA GLY A 269 11.24 10.92 15.36
C GLY A 269 10.90 9.64 14.59
N ASP A 270 9.95 9.68 13.67
CA ASP A 270 9.42 8.51 12.99
C ASP A 270 9.93 8.38 11.54
N PHE A 271 10.83 9.27 11.10
CA PHE A 271 11.35 9.33 9.74
C PHE A 271 12.87 9.13 9.69
N VAL A 272 13.36 8.58 8.60
CA VAL A 272 14.80 8.36 8.37
C VAL A 272 15.58 9.68 8.34
N GLY A 273 14.95 10.74 7.83
CA GLY A 273 15.60 12.04 7.66
C GLY A 273 16.50 12.14 6.43
N GLY A 274 17.11 13.31 6.23
CA GLY A 274 17.98 13.57 5.10
C GLY A 274 17.23 13.53 3.75
N ALA A 275 17.86 12.95 2.74
CA ALA A 275 17.32 12.89 1.38
C ALA A 275 16.12 11.92 1.22
N ASP A 276 15.95 10.98 2.14
CA ASP A 276 14.83 10.02 2.15
C ASP A 276 13.85 10.32 3.28
N CYS A 277 13.39 11.54 3.35
CA CYS A 277 12.53 12.01 4.41
C CYS A 277 11.06 11.57 4.32
N VAL A 278 10.66 10.92 3.23
CA VAL A 278 9.26 10.47 3.05
C VAL A 278 8.99 9.09 3.63
N HIS A 279 10.05 8.30 3.86
CA HIS A 279 9.89 6.96 4.42
C HIS A 279 10.03 6.96 5.93
N PRO A 280 9.10 6.27 6.63
CA PRO A 280 9.24 6.04 8.06
C PRO A 280 10.44 5.17 8.37
N ASP A 281 11.06 5.37 9.50
CA ASP A 281 12.03 4.46 10.08
C ASP A 281 11.37 3.28 10.83
N GLY A 282 12.12 2.55 11.64
CA GLY A 282 11.59 1.41 12.38
C GLY A 282 10.50 1.78 13.39
N ASP A 283 10.55 2.96 13.99
CA ASP A 283 9.57 3.46 14.95
C ASP A 283 8.32 3.94 14.23
N GLY A 284 8.48 4.68 13.12
CA GLY A 284 7.38 5.07 12.25
C GLY A 284 6.63 3.86 11.66
N HIS A 285 7.34 2.83 11.20
CA HIS A 285 6.70 1.58 10.78
C HIS A 285 5.93 0.89 11.92
N ARG A 286 6.41 0.98 13.16
CA ARG A 286 5.71 0.45 14.33
C ARG A 286 4.43 1.26 14.61
N ALA A 287 4.50 2.58 14.50
CA ALA A 287 3.33 3.46 14.66
C ALA A 287 2.25 3.12 13.62
N LEU A 288 2.62 3.00 12.33
CA LEU A 288 1.69 2.58 11.27
C LEU A 288 1.07 1.20 11.55
N ALA A 289 1.86 0.20 11.95
CA ALA A 289 1.33 -1.12 12.32
C ALA A 289 0.29 -1.03 13.44
N GLY A 290 0.51 -0.13 14.40
CA GLY A 290 -0.44 0.16 15.49
C GLY A 290 -1.75 0.74 14.98
N VAL A 291 -1.73 1.62 13.97
CA VAL A 291 -2.97 2.16 13.34
C VAL A 291 -3.75 1.02 12.69
N PHE A 292 -3.11 0.20 11.88
CA PHE A 292 -3.74 -0.96 11.24
C PHE A 292 -4.39 -1.89 12.26
N ALA A 293 -3.69 -2.19 13.36
CA ALA A 293 -4.20 -3.07 14.41
C ALA A 293 -5.46 -2.50 15.11
N ARG A 294 -5.52 -1.20 15.30
CA ARG A 294 -6.70 -0.55 15.92
C ARG A 294 -7.88 -0.41 14.96
N THR A 295 -7.61 -0.26 13.67
CA THR A 295 -8.63 -0.05 12.64
C THR A 295 -9.27 -1.35 12.17
N PHE A 296 -8.59 -2.48 12.31
CA PHE A 296 -9.12 -3.77 11.85
C PHE A 296 -10.47 -4.07 12.51
N PRO A 297 -11.53 -4.35 11.72
CA PRO A 297 -12.87 -4.62 12.27
C PRO A 297 -12.86 -5.92 13.08
N ARG A 298 -13.30 -5.82 14.33
CA ARG A 298 -13.40 -6.94 15.29
C ARG A 298 -14.76 -7.60 15.27
#